data_a05d4cc06008ec5c46d6a5ef8f11926d
#
_entry.id   a05d4cc06008ec5c46d6a5ef8f11926d
#
_cell.length_a   1.000
_cell.length_b   1.000
_cell.length_c   1.000
_cell.angle_alpha   90.00
_cell.angle_beta   90.00
_cell.angle_gamma   90.00
#
_symmetry.space_group_name_H-M   'P 1'
#
loop_
_entity.id
_entity.type
_entity.pdbx_description
1 polymer ?
#
loop_
_entity_poly.entity_id
_entity_poly.type
_entity_poly.pdbx_seq_one_letter_code
_entity_poly.pdbx_strand_id
1 'polypeptide(L)'
;MNARFGPTHNKQSASAGKPQPALVVYAKAKEKIVSDISKRNSNKSDFSDGNSNPASVTVFHVGPEDQDLRTLADILNRTDWKLCPGTRWTLAASDDVSAAAARLTGETVPIVLCERESVAGTWKDVLESVGRFPAPPMLIVASRTADEYLWAEALNLGAYDVLSKPYHPAEVVRVLSMAWLHWTNHRTPAARAQAN
;
A
#
# COMPACT_ATOMS: atom_id res chain seq x y z
N MET A 1 -36.36 -6.57 55.67
CA MET A 1 -36.67 -5.87 54.40
C MET A 1 -35.42 -5.89 53.55
N ASN A 2 -35.31 -6.84 52.58
CA ASN A 2 -34.17 -7.01 51.67
C ASN A 2 -34.55 -6.47 50.29
N ALA A 3 -33.92 -5.39 49.89
CA ALA A 3 -34.01 -4.89 48.50
C ALA A 3 -32.80 -5.41 47.74
N ARG A 4 -33.02 -6.32 46.76
CA ARG A 4 -32.04 -6.76 45.78
C ARG A 4 -32.04 -5.79 44.61
N PHE A 5 -30.89 -5.16 44.35
CA PHE A 5 -30.63 -4.48 43.09
C PHE A 5 -29.96 -5.46 42.15
N GLY A 6 -30.61 -5.79 41.03
CA GLY A 6 -30.06 -6.54 39.91
C GLY A 6 -29.30 -5.63 38.95
N PRO A 7 -28.25 -6.12 38.25
CA PRO A 7 -27.51 -5.34 37.29
C PRO A 7 -28.28 -5.23 35.97
N THR A 8 -28.55 -4.00 35.54
CA THR A 8 -29.09 -3.69 34.23
C THR A 8 -28.00 -3.83 33.17
N HIS A 9 -28.10 -4.88 32.36
CA HIS A 9 -27.31 -5.04 31.12
C HIS A 9 -27.74 -3.99 30.10
N ASN A 10 -26.95 -2.95 29.92
CA ASN A 10 -27.06 -2.03 28.80
C ASN A 10 -26.39 -2.65 27.58
N LYS A 11 -27.16 -3.29 26.70
CA LYS A 11 -26.73 -3.70 25.36
C LYS A 11 -26.66 -2.44 24.49
N GLN A 12 -25.49 -1.81 24.40
CA GLN A 12 -25.22 -0.87 23.32
C GLN A 12 -25.06 -1.68 22.02
N SER A 13 -26.11 -1.62 21.20
CA SER A 13 -26.06 -2.06 19.81
C SER A 13 -25.12 -1.10 19.06
N ALA A 14 -23.97 -1.61 18.64
CA ALA A 14 -23.10 -0.90 17.72
C ALA A 14 -23.84 -0.74 16.39
N SER A 15 -24.36 0.45 16.13
CA SER A 15 -24.88 0.87 14.84
C SER A 15 -23.71 0.91 13.87
N ALA A 16 -23.68 0.00 12.89
CA ALA A 16 -22.76 0.08 11.75
C ALA A 16 -23.05 1.40 11.01
N GLY A 17 -22.19 2.39 11.21
CA GLY A 17 -22.29 3.69 10.56
C GLY A 17 -22.22 3.52 9.04
N LYS A 18 -23.05 4.28 8.31
CA LYS A 18 -22.99 4.35 6.85
C LYS A 18 -21.60 4.80 6.44
N PRO A 19 -20.97 4.15 5.43
CA PRO A 19 -19.62 4.53 4.99
C PRO A 19 -19.60 6.00 4.58
N GLN A 20 -18.56 6.72 5.02
CA GLN A 20 -18.41 8.14 4.71
C GLN A 20 -18.29 8.35 3.19
N PRO A 21 -18.85 9.47 2.65
CA PRO A 21 -18.85 9.73 1.20
C PRO A 21 -17.48 9.65 0.54
N ALA A 22 -16.43 10.07 1.22
CA ALA A 22 -15.05 10.01 0.74
C ALA A 22 -14.58 8.57 0.51
N LEU A 23 -14.92 7.64 1.41
CA LEU A 23 -14.56 6.22 1.30
C LEU A 23 -15.28 5.55 0.11
N VAL A 24 -16.54 5.91 -0.12
CA VAL A 24 -17.36 5.41 -1.24
C VAL A 24 -16.81 5.92 -2.58
N VAL A 25 -16.44 7.19 -2.65
CA VAL A 25 -15.85 7.80 -3.85
C VAL A 25 -14.50 7.15 -4.17
N TYR A 26 -13.67 6.92 -3.15
CA TYR A 26 -12.37 6.26 -3.30
C TYR A 26 -12.50 4.79 -3.76
N ALA A 27 -13.39 4.02 -3.16
CA ALA A 27 -13.66 2.64 -3.57
C ALA A 27 -14.10 2.57 -5.04
N LYS A 28 -15.03 3.44 -5.45
CA LYS A 28 -15.49 3.54 -6.85
C LYS A 28 -14.37 3.97 -7.81
N ALA A 29 -13.50 4.91 -7.41
CA ALA A 29 -12.36 5.32 -8.22
C ALA A 29 -11.38 4.16 -8.41
N LYS A 30 -11.10 3.38 -7.36
CA LYS A 30 -10.28 2.15 -7.45
C LYS A 30 -10.91 1.10 -8.37
N GLU A 31 -12.21 0.84 -8.27
CA GLU A 31 -12.91 -0.10 -9.15
C GLU A 31 -12.82 0.32 -10.63
N LYS A 32 -12.96 1.61 -10.90
CA LYS A 32 -12.81 2.15 -12.26
C LYS A 32 -11.40 1.94 -12.80
N ILE A 33 -10.35 2.23 -12.01
CA ILE A 33 -8.96 2.02 -12.39
C ILE A 33 -8.70 0.54 -12.70
N VAL A 34 -9.20 -0.39 -11.87
CA VAL A 34 -9.10 -1.84 -12.11
C VAL A 34 -9.76 -2.22 -13.44
N SER A 35 -10.97 -1.71 -13.70
CA SER A 35 -11.70 -1.97 -14.94
C SER A 35 -10.94 -1.44 -16.17
N ASP A 36 -10.40 -0.23 -16.11
CA ASP A 36 -9.68 0.39 -17.23
C ASP A 36 -8.35 -0.32 -17.52
N ILE A 37 -7.64 -0.80 -16.49
CA ILE A 37 -6.42 -1.59 -16.62
C ILE A 37 -6.73 -2.97 -17.20
N SER A 38 -7.79 -3.63 -16.73
CA SER A 38 -8.22 -4.94 -17.24
C SER A 38 -8.53 -4.87 -18.75
N LYS A 39 -9.20 -3.80 -19.19
CA LYS A 39 -9.49 -3.56 -20.60
C LYS A 39 -8.24 -3.30 -21.44
N ARG A 40 -7.24 -2.59 -20.91
CA ARG A 40 -5.97 -2.33 -21.61
C ARG A 40 -5.15 -3.59 -21.78
N ASN A 41 -5.10 -4.46 -20.77
CA ASN A 41 -4.37 -5.73 -20.83
C ASN A 41 -5.02 -6.73 -21.80
N SER A 42 -6.34 -6.70 -21.97
CA SER A 42 -7.04 -7.53 -22.94
C SER A 42 -6.74 -7.17 -24.40
N ASN A 43 -6.34 -5.91 -24.68
CA ASN A 43 -5.96 -5.45 -26.01
C ASN A 43 -4.46 -5.59 -26.33
N LYS A 44 -3.65 -6.12 -25.41
CA LYS A 44 -2.20 -6.23 -25.57
C LYS A 44 -1.71 -7.66 -25.80
N SER A 45 -2.50 -8.48 -26.50
CA SER A 45 -2.13 -9.86 -26.85
C SER A 45 -1.10 -9.97 -28.02
N ASP A 46 -0.59 -8.86 -28.57
CA ASP A 46 0.34 -8.87 -29.71
C ASP A 46 1.68 -8.17 -29.43
N PHE A 47 2.33 -8.48 -28.31
CA PHE A 47 3.76 -8.14 -28.14
C PHE A 47 4.51 -9.34 -27.55
N SER A 48 4.77 -10.31 -28.42
CA SER A 48 5.82 -11.33 -28.22
C SER A 48 7.17 -10.79 -28.70
N ASP A 49 7.74 -9.81 -28.01
CA ASP A 49 9.16 -9.54 -28.09
C ASP A 49 9.90 -10.32 -27.02
N GLY A 50 10.52 -11.39 -27.43
CA GLY A 50 11.18 -12.43 -26.62
C GLY A 50 12.48 -12.01 -25.94
N ASN A 51 12.62 -10.78 -25.44
CA ASN A 51 13.81 -10.37 -24.70
C ASN A 51 13.60 -9.25 -23.66
N SER A 52 12.42 -9.13 -23.08
CA SER A 52 12.23 -8.20 -21.95
C SER A 52 12.58 -8.91 -20.63
N ASN A 53 13.66 -8.49 -20.01
CA ASN A 53 13.96 -8.82 -18.61
C ASN A 53 12.71 -8.55 -17.77
N PRO A 54 12.30 -9.48 -16.87
CA PRO A 54 11.11 -9.26 -16.05
C PRO A 54 11.25 -7.96 -15.27
N ALA A 55 10.24 -7.11 -15.30
CA ALA A 55 10.23 -5.88 -14.54
C ALA A 55 10.43 -6.22 -13.04
N SER A 56 11.43 -5.62 -12.41
CA SER A 56 11.65 -5.77 -10.97
C SER A 56 10.99 -4.60 -10.22
N VAL A 57 10.17 -4.91 -9.24
CA VAL A 57 9.48 -3.94 -8.39
C VAL A 57 9.93 -4.11 -6.96
N THR A 58 10.55 -3.07 -6.42
CA THR A 58 10.95 -3.05 -5.02
C THR A 58 9.83 -2.43 -4.17
N VAL A 59 9.38 -3.17 -3.16
CA VAL A 59 8.61 -2.65 -2.05
C VAL A 59 9.58 -2.33 -0.93
N PHE A 60 9.63 -1.07 -0.52
CA PHE A 60 10.49 -0.64 0.58
C PHE A 60 9.68 -0.53 1.86
N HIS A 61 9.99 -1.37 2.83
CA HIS A 61 9.34 -1.37 4.14
C HIS A 61 10.07 -0.45 5.12
N VAL A 62 9.33 0.43 5.81
CA VAL A 62 9.82 1.27 6.90
C VAL A 62 9.12 0.85 8.18
N GLY A 63 9.86 0.19 9.05
CA GLY A 63 9.33 -0.34 10.32
C GLY A 63 10.17 -1.51 10.84
N PRO A 64 9.75 -2.11 11.96
CA PRO A 64 10.51 -3.16 12.63
C PRO A 64 10.60 -4.44 11.80
N GLU A 65 11.70 -5.18 12.00
CA GLU A 65 11.86 -6.54 11.51
C GLU A 65 11.11 -7.53 12.40
N ASP A 66 9.83 -7.71 12.14
CA ASP A 66 8.95 -8.59 12.89
C ASP A 66 8.39 -9.76 12.07
N GLN A 67 7.46 -10.52 12.64
CA GLN A 67 6.79 -11.62 11.96
C GLN A 67 5.92 -11.13 10.79
N ASP A 68 5.38 -9.92 10.85
CA ASP A 68 4.55 -9.38 9.77
C ASP A 68 5.41 -9.08 8.55
N LEU A 69 6.65 -8.56 8.73
CA LEU A 69 7.60 -8.36 7.63
C LEU A 69 7.95 -9.68 6.94
N ARG A 70 8.16 -10.76 7.70
CA ARG A 70 8.40 -12.11 7.13
C ARG A 70 7.20 -12.61 6.35
N THR A 71 5.99 -12.40 6.86
CA THR A 71 4.74 -12.72 6.17
C THR A 71 4.62 -11.95 4.86
N LEU A 72 4.96 -10.66 4.86
CA LEU A 72 5.00 -9.84 3.64
C LEU A 72 6.00 -10.39 2.63
N ALA A 73 7.21 -10.74 3.06
CA ALA A 73 8.24 -11.34 2.20
C ALA A 73 7.75 -12.67 1.57
N ASP A 74 7.08 -13.51 2.34
CA ASP A 74 6.49 -14.75 1.84
C ASP A 74 5.39 -14.48 0.80
N ILE A 75 4.53 -13.50 1.03
CA ILE A 75 3.50 -13.11 0.06
C ILE A 75 4.14 -12.62 -1.23
N LEU A 76 5.15 -11.74 -1.17
CA LEU A 76 5.82 -11.21 -2.35
C LEU A 76 6.48 -12.32 -3.19
N ASN A 77 7.08 -13.32 -2.54
CA ASN A 77 7.82 -14.38 -3.20
C ASN A 77 6.96 -15.54 -3.73
N ARG A 78 5.82 -15.81 -3.09
CA ARG A 78 5.02 -17.04 -3.36
C ARG A 78 3.72 -16.79 -4.08
N THR A 79 3.32 -15.53 -4.30
CA THR A 79 2.01 -15.23 -4.86
C THR A 79 2.07 -15.08 -6.37
N ASP A 80 1.03 -15.57 -7.05
CA ASP A 80 0.80 -15.30 -8.46
C ASP A 80 0.22 -13.87 -8.64
N TRP A 81 0.99 -13.01 -9.30
CA TRP A 81 0.67 -11.61 -9.52
C TRP A 81 -0.10 -11.41 -10.83
N LYS A 82 -1.36 -11.87 -10.87
CA LYS A 82 -2.22 -11.86 -12.07
C LYS A 82 -2.39 -10.48 -12.70
N LEU A 83 -2.40 -9.40 -11.90
CA LEU A 83 -2.50 -8.03 -12.40
C LEU A 83 -1.19 -7.49 -12.95
N CYS A 84 -0.06 -8.12 -12.60
CA CYS A 84 1.28 -7.72 -13.00
C CYS A 84 2.08 -8.96 -13.44
N PRO A 85 1.66 -9.66 -14.50
CA PRO A 85 2.31 -10.89 -14.93
C PRO A 85 3.76 -10.64 -15.34
N GLY A 86 4.64 -11.57 -15.01
CA GLY A 86 6.07 -11.46 -15.31
C GLY A 86 6.84 -10.44 -14.47
N THR A 87 6.22 -9.81 -13.48
CA THR A 87 6.89 -8.89 -12.57
C THR A 87 7.53 -9.63 -11.41
N ARG A 88 8.81 -9.35 -11.14
CA ARG A 88 9.49 -9.83 -9.94
C ARG A 88 9.33 -8.83 -8.82
N TRP A 89 8.79 -9.27 -7.69
CA TRP A 89 8.63 -8.46 -6.50
C TRP A 89 9.76 -8.70 -5.52
N THR A 90 10.36 -7.63 -5.01
CA THR A 90 11.45 -7.67 -4.03
C THR A 90 11.09 -6.83 -2.82
N LEU A 91 11.61 -7.21 -1.66
CA LEU A 91 11.45 -6.49 -0.41
C LEU A 91 12.79 -5.92 0.04
N ALA A 92 12.83 -4.63 0.30
CA ALA A 92 13.88 -3.97 1.04
C ALA A 92 13.28 -3.40 2.33
N ALA A 93 14.03 -3.33 3.41
CA ALA A 93 13.54 -2.83 4.68
C ALA A 93 14.55 -1.93 5.39
N SER A 94 14.03 -1.05 6.23
CA SER A 94 14.77 -0.25 7.20
C SER A 94 13.87 0.05 8.39
N ASP A 95 14.40 0.04 9.59
CA ASP A 95 13.73 0.46 10.82
C ASP A 95 13.89 1.96 11.11
N ASP A 96 14.79 2.63 10.37
CA ASP A 96 15.11 4.06 10.49
C ASP A 96 14.60 4.83 9.26
N VAL A 97 13.80 5.88 9.51
CA VAL A 97 13.24 6.77 8.48
C VAL A 97 14.34 7.53 7.73
N SER A 98 15.39 7.97 8.42
CA SER A 98 16.51 8.70 7.80
C SER A 98 17.34 7.81 6.89
N ALA A 99 17.63 6.58 7.34
CA ALA A 99 18.32 5.58 6.54
C ALA A 99 17.47 5.16 5.33
N ALA A 100 16.15 5.03 5.50
CA ALA A 100 15.19 4.79 4.42
C ALA A 100 15.25 5.92 3.38
N ALA A 101 15.17 7.17 3.80
CA ALA A 101 15.22 8.33 2.91
C ALA A 101 16.54 8.38 2.12
N ALA A 102 17.68 8.10 2.77
CA ALA A 102 18.99 8.06 2.10
C ALA A 102 19.05 6.96 1.01
N ARG A 103 18.53 5.77 1.27
CA ARG A 103 18.46 4.68 0.28
C ARG A 103 17.52 5.00 -0.88
N LEU A 104 16.38 5.61 -0.59
CA LEU A 104 15.38 5.98 -1.59
C LEU A 104 15.87 7.07 -2.56
N THR A 105 16.88 7.87 -2.18
CA THR A 105 17.46 8.87 -3.10
C THR A 105 18.32 8.28 -4.20
N GLY A 106 18.87 7.09 -3.99
CA GLY A 106 19.74 6.39 -4.97
C GLY A 106 19.04 5.38 -5.85
N GLU A 107 17.83 4.98 -5.53
CA GLU A 107 17.10 3.91 -6.20
C GLU A 107 15.68 4.35 -6.60
N THR A 108 15.21 3.85 -7.73
CA THR A 108 13.83 4.07 -8.13
C THR A 108 12.93 3.09 -7.40
N VAL A 109 12.37 3.49 -6.27
CA VAL A 109 11.44 2.69 -5.47
C VAL A 109 10.01 3.16 -5.72
N PRO A 110 9.15 2.33 -6.31
CA PRO A 110 7.78 2.71 -6.64
C PRO A 110 6.81 2.69 -5.45
N ILE A 111 7.09 1.86 -4.44
CA ILE A 111 6.18 1.61 -3.33
C ILE A 111 6.95 1.66 -2.01
N VAL A 112 6.46 2.47 -1.09
CA VAL A 112 6.90 2.48 0.31
C VAL A 112 5.76 2.00 1.18
N LEU A 113 6.00 0.94 1.96
CA LEU A 113 5.09 0.44 2.98
C LEU A 113 5.64 0.86 4.34
N CYS A 114 4.92 1.73 5.04
CA CYS A 114 5.36 2.28 6.32
C CYS A 114 4.44 1.85 7.46
N GLU A 115 5.02 1.39 8.56
CA GLU A 115 4.26 1.17 9.78
C GLU A 115 3.70 2.50 10.31
N ARG A 116 2.46 2.45 10.82
CA ARG A 116 1.82 3.65 11.41
C ARG A 116 2.69 4.28 12.49
N GLU A 117 3.28 3.43 13.32
CA GLU A 117 4.16 3.82 14.41
C GLU A 117 5.51 3.11 14.21
N SER A 118 6.53 3.88 13.92
CA SER A 118 7.91 3.41 13.80
C SER A 118 8.73 3.95 14.97
N VAL A 119 9.78 3.25 15.36
CA VAL A 119 10.68 3.66 16.46
C VAL A 119 11.35 5.02 16.21
N ALA A 120 11.50 5.41 14.95
CA ALA A 120 12.23 6.61 14.52
C ALA A 120 11.35 7.69 13.88
N GLY A 121 10.03 7.66 14.10
CA GLY A 121 9.12 8.66 13.54
C GLY A 121 7.76 8.08 13.17
N THR A 122 6.95 8.89 12.52
CA THR A 122 5.62 8.51 12.08
C THR A 122 5.59 8.30 10.56
N TRP A 123 4.59 7.61 10.05
CA TRP A 123 4.34 7.50 8.62
C TRP A 123 4.20 8.88 7.93
N LYS A 124 3.81 9.94 8.67
CA LYS A 124 3.71 11.32 8.15
C LYS A 124 5.09 11.89 7.81
N ASP A 125 6.08 11.61 8.64
CA ASP A 125 7.46 12.05 8.40
C ASP A 125 8.03 11.36 7.16
N VAL A 126 7.71 10.08 6.98
CA VAL A 126 8.06 9.33 5.75
C VAL A 126 7.36 9.92 4.54
N LEU A 127 6.06 10.21 4.63
CA LEU A 127 5.28 10.81 3.54
C LEU A 127 5.86 12.15 3.09
N GLU A 128 6.20 13.03 4.04
CA GLU A 128 6.85 14.30 3.74
C GLU A 128 8.21 14.12 3.07
N SER A 129 9.01 13.18 3.55
CA SER A 129 10.33 12.89 2.99
C SER A 129 10.26 12.38 1.56
N VAL A 130 9.41 11.39 1.28
CA VAL A 130 9.27 10.79 -0.05
C VAL A 130 8.54 11.69 -1.04
N GLY A 131 7.68 12.59 -0.57
CA GLY A 131 6.98 13.57 -1.38
C GLY A 131 7.90 14.57 -2.10
N ARG A 132 9.14 14.71 -1.65
CA ARG A 132 10.15 15.59 -2.24
C ARG A 132 10.87 14.98 -3.44
N PHE A 133 10.67 13.71 -3.73
CA PHE A 133 11.34 13.04 -4.85
C PHE A 133 10.72 13.43 -6.21
N PRO A 134 11.52 13.48 -7.28
CA PRO A 134 11.00 13.79 -8.64
C PRO A 134 9.94 12.79 -9.13
N ALA A 135 10.02 11.54 -8.67
CA ALA A 135 9.03 10.50 -8.90
C ALA A 135 8.66 9.86 -7.55
N PRO A 136 7.76 10.49 -6.78
CA PRO A 136 7.44 10.03 -5.44
C PRO A 136 6.91 8.60 -5.47
N PRO A 137 7.34 7.73 -4.52
CA PRO A 137 6.74 6.42 -4.36
C PRO A 137 5.29 6.52 -3.88
N MET A 138 4.51 5.49 -4.12
CA MET A 138 3.19 5.31 -3.51
C MET A 138 3.39 4.87 -2.05
N LEU A 139 3.05 5.75 -1.10
CA LEU A 139 3.12 5.41 0.32
C LEU A 139 1.87 4.65 0.74
N ILE A 140 2.06 3.50 1.35
CA ILE A 140 1.02 2.68 1.96
C ILE A 140 1.29 2.60 3.46
N VAL A 141 0.27 2.86 4.28
CA VAL A 141 0.41 2.79 5.74
C VAL A 141 -0.05 1.43 6.24
N ALA A 142 0.78 0.75 7.03
CA ALA A 142 0.43 -0.52 7.67
C ALA A 142 0.08 -0.32 9.14
N SER A 143 -1.01 -0.93 9.63
CA SER A 143 -1.42 -0.81 11.02
C SER A 143 -2.23 -2.01 11.50
N ARG A 144 -2.08 -2.39 12.79
CA ARG A 144 -2.96 -3.35 13.47
C ARG A 144 -4.33 -2.76 13.80
N THR A 145 -4.41 -1.43 13.90
CA THR A 145 -5.63 -0.67 14.12
C THR A 145 -5.94 0.18 12.89
N ALA A 146 -6.14 -0.49 11.75
CA ALA A 146 -6.51 0.14 10.50
C ALA A 146 -8.01 0.49 10.52
N ASP A 147 -8.37 1.49 11.33
CA ASP A 147 -9.73 1.98 11.48
C ASP A 147 -10.09 3.06 10.45
N GLU A 148 -11.34 3.47 10.42
CA GLU A 148 -11.85 4.50 9.49
C GLU A 148 -11.15 5.86 9.66
N TYR A 149 -10.69 6.18 10.87
CA TYR A 149 -9.98 7.43 11.15
C TYR A 149 -8.60 7.44 10.52
N LEU A 150 -7.83 6.35 10.70
CA LEU A 150 -6.53 6.21 10.05
C LEU A 150 -6.66 6.24 8.53
N TRP A 151 -7.67 5.55 7.98
CA TRP A 151 -7.96 5.57 6.55
C TRP A 151 -8.24 6.98 6.04
N ALA A 152 -9.15 7.70 6.70
CA ALA A 152 -9.49 9.07 6.31
C ALA A 152 -8.27 10.00 6.42
N GLU A 153 -7.51 9.91 7.51
CA GLU A 153 -6.31 10.72 7.71
C GLU A 153 -5.24 10.44 6.66
N ALA A 154 -4.91 9.17 6.44
CA ALA A 154 -3.86 8.77 5.52
C ALA A 154 -4.15 9.23 4.09
N LEU A 155 -5.37 8.99 3.60
CA LEU A 155 -5.75 9.38 2.25
C LEU A 155 -5.83 10.90 2.08
N ASN A 156 -6.33 11.64 3.07
CA ASN A 156 -6.41 13.10 3.02
C ASN A 156 -5.02 13.76 3.02
N LEU A 157 -4.03 13.15 3.66
CA LEU A 157 -2.66 13.64 3.68
C LEU A 157 -1.85 13.22 2.44
N GLY A 158 -2.35 12.30 1.60
CA GLY A 158 -1.73 11.90 0.35
C GLY A 158 -1.08 10.53 0.36
N ALA A 159 -1.27 9.72 1.41
CA ALA A 159 -0.92 8.31 1.35
C ALA A 159 -1.79 7.60 0.32
N TYR A 160 -1.23 6.58 -0.33
CA TYR A 160 -1.93 5.86 -1.40
C TYR A 160 -3.01 4.92 -0.86
N ASP A 161 -2.73 4.21 0.23
CA ASP A 161 -3.65 3.25 0.83
C ASP A 161 -3.26 2.94 2.29
N VAL A 162 -4.11 2.16 2.97
CA VAL A 162 -3.83 1.59 4.28
C VAL A 162 -3.99 0.09 4.21
N LEU A 163 -3.05 -0.68 4.77
CA LEU A 163 -3.11 -2.12 4.92
C LEU A 163 -3.30 -2.51 6.38
N SER A 164 -4.25 -3.39 6.63
CA SER A 164 -4.43 -3.96 7.96
C SER A 164 -3.42 -5.08 8.24
N LYS A 165 -2.99 -5.19 9.49
CA LYS A 165 -2.18 -6.30 10.00
C LYS A 165 -3.03 -7.19 10.92
N PRO A 166 -2.86 -8.52 10.89
CA PRO A 166 -1.91 -9.30 10.09
C PRO A 166 -2.22 -9.25 8.58
N TYR A 167 -1.18 -9.28 7.75
CA TYR A 167 -1.34 -9.18 6.30
C TYR A 167 -2.13 -10.35 5.71
N HIS A 168 -3.16 -10.00 4.92
CA HIS A 168 -3.92 -10.96 4.14
C HIS A 168 -3.41 -10.98 2.68
N PRO A 169 -2.99 -12.14 2.12
CA PRO A 169 -2.35 -12.21 0.81
C PRO A 169 -3.13 -11.53 -0.31
N ALA A 170 -4.45 -11.77 -0.39
CA ALA A 170 -5.28 -11.19 -1.44
C ALA A 170 -5.34 -9.65 -1.38
N GLU A 171 -5.36 -9.08 -0.17
CA GLU A 171 -5.36 -7.63 0.03
C GLU A 171 -4.01 -7.02 -0.34
N VAL A 172 -2.90 -7.61 0.14
CA VAL A 172 -1.55 -7.16 -0.19
C VAL A 172 -1.34 -7.15 -1.69
N VAL A 173 -1.67 -8.26 -2.38
CA VAL A 173 -1.51 -8.38 -3.83
C VAL A 173 -2.33 -7.32 -4.56
N ARG A 174 -3.58 -7.12 -4.17
CA ARG A 174 -4.45 -6.10 -4.75
C ARG A 174 -3.85 -4.69 -4.59
N VAL A 175 -3.50 -4.32 -3.36
CA VAL A 175 -3.03 -2.97 -3.04
C VAL A 175 -1.69 -2.67 -3.73
N LEU A 176 -0.72 -3.58 -3.63
CA LEU A 176 0.60 -3.38 -4.24
C LEU A 176 0.54 -3.37 -5.77
N SER A 177 -0.25 -4.27 -6.39
CA SER A 177 -0.44 -4.26 -7.84
C SER A 177 -1.03 -2.93 -8.32
N MET A 178 -2.05 -2.43 -7.62
CA MET A 178 -2.70 -1.16 -7.96
C MET A 178 -1.76 0.03 -7.75
N ALA A 179 -0.99 0.04 -6.67
CA ALA A 179 0.01 1.07 -6.40
C ALA A 179 1.07 1.12 -7.52
N TRP A 180 1.60 -0.05 -7.93
CA TRP A 180 2.56 -0.16 -9.02
C TRP A 180 2.01 0.35 -10.35
N LEU A 181 0.79 -0.09 -10.72
CA LEU A 181 0.15 0.34 -11.95
C LEU A 181 -0.16 1.85 -11.94
N HIS A 182 -0.56 2.39 -10.80
CA HIS A 182 -0.77 3.83 -10.64
C HIS A 182 0.54 4.59 -10.83
N TRP A 183 1.59 4.19 -10.12
CA TRP A 183 2.89 4.83 -10.21
C TRP A 183 3.47 4.82 -11.62
N THR A 184 3.40 3.68 -12.34
CA THR A 184 3.88 3.57 -13.72
C THR A 184 3.11 4.45 -14.69
N ASN A 185 1.81 4.65 -14.46
CA ASN A 185 0.98 5.50 -15.32
C ASN A 185 1.23 7.00 -15.09
N HIS A 186 1.64 7.40 -13.90
CA HIS A 186 1.83 8.81 -13.51
C HIS A 186 3.28 9.28 -13.62
N ARG A 187 4.24 8.39 -13.93
CA ARG A 187 5.62 8.81 -14.19
C ARG A 187 5.66 9.70 -15.45
N THR A 188 6.29 10.86 -15.31
CA THR A 188 6.55 11.74 -16.48
C THR A 188 7.48 11.05 -17.49
N PRO A 189 7.40 11.39 -18.78
CA PRO A 189 8.27 10.80 -19.81
C PRO A 189 9.76 10.92 -19.49
N ALA A 190 10.19 12.02 -18.85
CA ALA A 190 11.58 12.24 -18.43
C ALA A 190 12.03 11.22 -17.36
N ALA A 191 11.17 10.88 -16.41
CA ALA A 191 11.48 9.88 -15.38
C ALA A 191 11.48 8.44 -15.94
N ARG A 192 10.78 8.18 -17.04
CA ARG A 192 10.81 6.89 -17.75
C ARG A 192 12.15 6.63 -18.45
N ALA A 193 12.78 7.68 -19.00
CA ALA A 193 14.03 7.57 -19.73
C ALA A 193 15.25 7.26 -18.84
N GLN A 194 15.19 7.53 -17.54
CA GLN A 194 16.28 7.29 -16.59
C GLN A 194 16.27 5.87 -15.98
N ALA A 195 15.22 5.07 -16.23
CA ALA A 195 15.04 3.74 -15.65
C ALA A 195 15.30 2.59 -16.66
N ASN A 196 15.74 2.91 -17.86
CA ASN A 196 16.23 1.99 -18.90
C ASN A 196 17.74 2.13 -19.02
#